data_5ba8a0c2b58e52e4d8b4b76b72178cb1
#
_entry.id   5ba8a0c2b58e52e4d8b4b76b72178cb1
#
_cell.length_a   1.000
_cell.length_b   1.000
_cell.length_c   1.000
_cell.angle_alpha   90.00
_cell.angle_beta   90.00
_cell.angle_gamma   90.00
#
_symmetry.space_group_name_H-M   'P 1'
#
loop_
_entity.id
_entity.type
_entity.pdbx_description
1 polymer ?
#
loop_
_entity_poly.entity_id
_entity_poly.type
_entity_poly.pdbx_seq_one_letter_code
_entity_poly.pdbx_strand_id
1 'polypeptide(L)'
;SFVLTANVSLSELAGNYNPIHTLALDLNVSSYEISGIHVVGAFIALIAVLTLLSTVNAGVLASSRFPFAMSRDGLLPKFWSQVHKKFLTPMNTIAITCVAIALVVLFLDVFEIAKLASAFKVMMFISVNLAVIVLRETSAQWYQPKYKSPLYPWVQIFGIITGFVLLFYLGLTPFLAIGAIFLLGAIIYTFSNKENTRTGVLKKYGHRPALYLFYTKKQQQEIEIKRTEEDDKNLDGSLNTEAGVVVPLLGNEQSAEMLVEIAAAINKKEIIQAVNITEVPNQTFLDAFMKDDPKILSLERRISGLSKSKNISVDFEAVVTHELSDTIDQLGSLTNCDWLVMGWNGRAHNGILVSNPIGWLLTNIKSDFALFKDNGVRYINKVLLALRPGRKDKNFLAVAERICAFYGAELTLLHVVSEHTPDHETQAIRKKSLGLISKIKTNSEVQILKSNNSIETISNQSAGYDLLILGTPQKDNWISVLFGTGKDKFTENSACSVLRLTMKD
;
A
#
# COMPACT_ATOMS: atom_id res chain seq x y z
N SER A 1 26.12 -11.97 33.91
CA SER A 1 25.18 -11.29 34.83
C SER A 1 24.76 -12.18 35.99
N PHE A 2 24.34 -13.43 35.76
CA PHE A 2 23.88 -14.34 36.83
C PHE A 2 24.92 -14.56 37.95
N VAL A 3 26.17 -14.83 37.58
CA VAL A 3 27.29 -15.04 38.57
C VAL A 3 27.52 -13.77 39.38
N LEU A 4 27.38 -12.62 38.79
CA LEU A 4 27.58 -11.30 39.39
C LEU A 4 26.49 -10.99 40.44
N THR A 5 25.24 -11.21 40.08
CA THR A 5 24.07 -10.97 40.97
C THR A 5 23.94 -12.06 42.07
N ALA A 6 24.53 -13.22 41.88
CA ALA A 6 24.54 -14.29 42.88
C ALA A 6 25.61 -14.09 43.98
N ASN A 7 26.68 -13.35 43.70
CA ASN A 7 27.83 -13.22 44.61
C ASN A 7 28.03 -11.79 45.14
N VAL A 8 27.47 -10.75 44.50
CA VAL A 8 27.62 -9.35 44.94
C VAL A 8 26.24 -8.78 45.20
N SER A 9 26.07 -8.04 46.29
CA SER A 9 24.79 -7.44 46.66
C SER A 9 24.40 -6.34 45.67
N LEU A 10 23.10 -6.19 45.43
CA LEU A 10 22.55 -5.13 44.53
C LEU A 10 22.95 -3.72 45.00
N SER A 11 23.14 -3.52 46.32
CA SER A 11 23.59 -2.25 46.88
C SER A 11 25.05 -1.93 46.54
N GLU A 12 25.88 -2.93 46.47
CA GLU A 12 27.30 -2.79 46.10
C GLU A 12 27.51 -2.66 44.59
N LEU A 13 26.60 -3.24 43.80
CA LEU A 13 26.57 -3.07 42.36
C LEU A 13 26.05 -1.68 41.94
N ALA A 14 25.20 -1.07 42.77
CA ALA A 14 24.66 0.25 42.51
C ALA A 14 25.76 1.30 42.62
N GLY A 15 26.13 1.90 41.48
CA GLY A 15 27.19 2.90 41.36
C GLY A 15 28.61 2.36 41.19
N ASN A 16 28.78 1.05 41.09
CA ASN A 16 30.08 0.44 40.83
C ASN A 16 30.40 0.38 39.34
N TYR A 17 31.43 1.09 38.90
CA TYR A 17 31.85 1.14 37.48
C TYR A 17 32.69 -0.08 37.07
N ASN A 18 33.18 -0.89 38.03
CA ASN A 18 34.02 -2.06 37.77
C ASN A 18 33.48 -3.34 38.41
N PRO A 19 32.24 -3.76 38.18
CA PRO A 19 31.60 -4.84 38.91
C PRO A 19 32.30 -6.20 38.75
N ILE A 20 32.93 -6.45 37.59
CA ILE A 20 33.67 -7.70 37.33
C ILE A 20 34.96 -7.75 38.14
N HIS A 21 35.64 -6.63 38.31
CA HIS A 21 36.83 -6.54 39.12
C HIS A 21 36.52 -6.74 40.62
N THR A 22 35.44 -6.12 41.12
CA THR A 22 34.96 -6.31 42.49
C THR A 22 34.60 -7.77 42.76
N LEU A 23 33.85 -8.41 41.85
CA LEU A 23 33.55 -9.83 41.95
C LEU A 23 34.81 -10.70 41.99
N ALA A 24 35.84 -10.38 41.20
CA ALA A 24 37.10 -11.13 41.19
C ALA A 24 37.87 -11.02 42.49
N LEU A 25 37.77 -9.89 43.17
CA LEU A 25 38.34 -9.70 44.50
C LEU A 25 37.56 -10.47 45.58
N ASP A 26 36.21 -10.45 45.53
CA ASP A 26 35.35 -11.11 46.51
C ASP A 26 35.39 -12.65 46.43
N LEU A 27 35.63 -13.21 45.25
CA LEU A 27 35.75 -14.67 45.06
C LEU A 27 37.02 -15.28 45.65
N ASN A 28 37.82 -14.48 46.35
CA ASN A 28 39.02 -14.94 47.08
C ASN A 28 40.00 -15.77 46.22
N VAL A 29 40.00 -15.56 44.92
CA VAL A 29 40.96 -16.15 43.97
C VAL A 29 42.34 -15.48 44.11
N SER A 30 42.45 -14.59 45.09
CA SER A 30 43.58 -13.66 45.33
C SER A 30 44.72 -14.20 46.18
N SER A 31 44.85 -15.52 46.29
CA SER A 31 45.96 -16.11 47.09
C SER A 31 47.38 -15.86 46.53
N TYR A 32 47.47 -15.17 45.38
CA TYR A 32 48.73 -14.81 44.75
C TYR A 32 48.92 -13.30 44.73
N GLU A 33 49.45 -12.72 45.80
CA GLU A 33 49.99 -11.36 45.80
C GLU A 33 51.49 -11.37 45.45
N ILE A 34 51.86 -10.65 44.38
CA ILE A 34 53.24 -10.36 44.05
C ILE A 34 53.42 -8.87 44.20
N SER A 35 54.19 -8.42 45.19
CA SER A 35 54.52 -6.99 45.36
C SER A 35 53.33 -6.08 45.60
N GLY A 36 52.26 -6.55 46.30
CA GLY A 36 51.05 -5.75 46.57
C GLY A 36 50.06 -5.65 45.41
N ILE A 37 50.27 -6.39 44.33
CA ILE A 37 49.36 -6.43 43.17
C ILE A 37 48.63 -7.78 43.16
N HIS A 38 47.31 -7.78 43.25
CA HIS A 38 46.49 -8.94 43.04
C HIS A 38 46.56 -9.39 41.58
N VAL A 39 47.43 -10.37 41.29
CA VAL A 39 47.74 -10.81 39.91
C VAL A 39 46.49 -11.22 39.13
N VAL A 40 45.57 -11.91 39.75
CA VAL A 40 44.31 -12.34 39.09
C VAL A 40 43.40 -11.15 38.76
N GLY A 41 43.29 -10.19 39.68
CA GLY A 41 42.53 -8.96 39.45
C GLY A 41 43.10 -8.13 38.29
N ALA A 42 44.45 -7.99 38.24
CA ALA A 42 45.12 -7.30 37.15
C ALA A 42 44.93 -8.00 35.78
N PHE A 43 44.98 -9.34 35.76
CA PHE A 43 44.75 -10.11 34.54
C PHE A 43 43.30 -10.00 34.06
N ILE A 44 42.32 -10.04 34.94
CA ILE A 44 40.90 -9.81 34.60
C ILE A 44 40.68 -8.40 34.09
N ALA A 45 41.28 -7.40 34.73
CA ALA A 45 41.22 -6.01 34.27
C ALA A 45 41.82 -5.85 32.86
N LEU A 46 42.95 -6.49 32.58
CA LEU A 46 43.56 -6.48 31.25
C LEU A 46 42.64 -7.10 30.18
N ILE A 47 42.05 -8.26 30.49
CA ILE A 47 41.10 -8.91 29.59
C ILE A 47 39.86 -8.00 29.34
N ALA A 48 39.34 -7.36 30.38
CA ALA A 48 38.21 -6.44 30.27
C ALA A 48 38.56 -5.27 29.37
N VAL A 49 39.74 -4.65 29.55
CA VAL A 49 40.20 -3.53 28.70
C VAL A 49 40.35 -3.96 27.24
N LEU A 50 40.95 -5.12 26.97
CA LEU A 50 41.12 -5.63 25.61
C LEU A 50 39.74 -5.93 24.95
N THR A 51 38.81 -6.49 25.70
CA THR A 51 37.45 -6.75 25.22
C THR A 51 36.70 -5.45 24.92
N LEU A 52 36.80 -4.46 25.79
CA LEU A 52 36.19 -3.14 25.58
C LEU A 52 36.81 -2.43 24.37
N LEU A 53 38.13 -2.47 24.21
CA LEU A 53 38.80 -1.88 23.02
C LEU A 53 38.33 -2.53 21.72
N SER A 54 38.22 -3.88 21.73
CA SER A 54 37.69 -4.60 20.56
C SER A 54 36.25 -4.19 20.25
N THR A 55 35.39 -4.10 21.29
CA THR A 55 33.98 -3.69 21.13
C THR A 55 33.87 -2.25 20.64
N VAL A 56 34.68 -1.32 21.17
CA VAL A 56 34.69 0.08 20.70
C VAL A 56 35.13 0.17 19.25
N ASN A 57 36.17 -0.55 18.85
CA ASN A 57 36.64 -0.56 17.45
C ASN A 57 35.55 -1.07 16.50
N ALA A 58 34.91 -2.20 16.83
CA ALA A 58 33.79 -2.73 16.05
C ALA A 58 32.61 -1.74 15.99
N GLY A 59 32.29 -1.12 17.14
CA GLY A 59 31.22 -0.12 17.24
C GLY A 59 31.47 1.12 16.37
N VAL A 60 32.68 1.68 16.40
CA VAL A 60 33.06 2.83 15.56
C VAL A 60 32.99 2.50 14.08
N LEU A 61 33.52 1.34 13.68
CA LEU A 61 33.46 0.90 12.28
C LEU A 61 32.01 0.68 11.80
N ALA A 62 31.16 0.08 12.62
CA ALA A 62 29.76 -0.12 12.28
C ALA A 62 29.00 1.22 12.20
N SER A 63 29.17 2.09 13.21
CA SER A 63 28.48 3.38 13.28
C SER A 63 28.87 4.34 12.17
N SER A 64 30.15 4.36 11.76
CA SER A 64 30.64 5.23 10.67
C SER A 64 30.05 4.88 9.30
N ARG A 65 29.51 3.66 9.12
CA ARG A 65 28.89 3.26 7.85
C ARG A 65 27.55 3.98 7.61
N PHE A 66 26.81 4.34 8.66
CA PHE A 66 25.55 5.05 8.50
C PHE A 66 25.71 6.44 7.90
N PRO A 67 26.51 7.35 8.46
CA PRO A 67 26.75 8.66 7.84
C PRO A 67 27.37 8.57 6.44
N PHE A 68 28.24 7.57 6.23
CA PHE A 68 28.81 7.31 4.90
C PHE A 68 27.73 6.95 3.88
N ALA A 69 26.83 6.01 4.20
CA ALA A 69 25.72 5.63 3.35
C ALA A 69 24.76 6.82 3.11
N MET A 70 24.41 7.56 4.16
CA MET A 70 23.58 8.77 4.05
C MET A 70 24.18 9.82 3.12
N SER A 71 25.51 10.04 3.17
CA SER A 71 26.20 10.96 2.27
C SER A 71 26.20 10.45 0.82
N ARG A 72 26.39 9.15 0.62
CA ARG A 72 26.33 8.52 -0.70
C ARG A 72 24.92 8.63 -1.31
N ASP A 73 23.91 8.56 -0.47
CA ASP A 73 22.49 8.73 -0.85
C ASP A 73 22.08 10.23 -0.99
N GLY A 74 23.03 11.17 -0.86
CA GLY A 74 22.77 12.62 -1.00
C GLY A 74 22.08 13.29 0.20
N LEU A 75 21.90 12.58 1.34
CA LEU A 75 21.29 13.13 2.56
C LEU A 75 22.27 13.95 3.41
N LEU A 76 23.56 13.72 3.26
CA LEU A 76 24.64 14.46 3.90
C LEU A 76 25.61 15.03 2.85
N PRO A 77 26.40 16.05 3.19
CA PRO A 77 27.38 16.60 2.25
C PRO A 77 28.36 15.55 1.70
N LYS A 78 28.75 15.67 0.43
CA LYS A 78 29.64 14.72 -0.29
C LYS A 78 31.01 14.49 0.39
N PHE A 79 31.46 15.42 1.24
CA PHE A 79 32.65 15.27 2.05
C PHE A 79 32.66 14.01 2.94
N TRP A 80 31.49 13.56 3.42
CA TRP A 80 31.36 12.37 4.27
C TRP A 80 31.46 11.06 3.48
N SER A 81 31.22 11.07 2.17
CA SER A 81 31.30 9.90 1.31
C SER A 81 32.67 9.67 0.66
N GLN A 82 33.65 10.53 0.95
CA GLN A 82 34.99 10.38 0.39
C GLN A 82 35.74 9.20 0.98
N VAL A 83 36.22 8.32 0.10
CA VAL A 83 37.02 7.15 0.46
C VAL A 83 38.49 7.48 0.29
N HIS A 84 39.31 7.17 1.30
CA HIS A 84 40.75 7.45 1.24
C HIS A 84 41.43 6.50 0.24
N LYS A 85 42.20 7.06 -0.70
CA LYS A 85 42.82 6.32 -1.83
C LYS A 85 43.72 5.15 -1.41
N LYS A 86 44.44 5.27 -0.29
CA LYS A 86 45.40 4.24 0.19
C LYS A 86 44.74 3.18 1.04
N PHE A 87 43.82 3.57 1.94
CA PHE A 87 43.23 2.66 2.92
C PHE A 87 41.87 2.10 2.48
N LEU A 88 41.30 2.61 1.41
CA LEU A 88 39.99 2.24 0.89
C LEU A 88 38.87 2.29 1.93
N THR A 89 39.02 3.18 2.92
CA THR A 89 38.09 3.38 4.02
C THR A 89 37.59 4.81 4.06
N PRO A 90 36.37 5.08 4.57
CA PRO A 90 35.81 6.43 4.68
C PRO A 90 36.39 7.18 5.89
N MET A 91 37.65 7.60 5.79
CA MET A 91 38.41 8.19 6.92
C MET A 91 37.70 9.41 7.55
N ASN A 92 37.08 10.25 6.74
CA ASN A 92 36.41 11.46 7.23
C ASN A 92 35.20 11.07 8.12
N THR A 93 34.43 10.07 7.73
CA THR A 93 33.27 9.61 8.48
C THR A 93 33.68 8.93 9.77
N ILE A 94 34.76 8.12 9.73
CA ILE A 94 35.31 7.47 10.92
C ILE A 94 35.81 8.55 11.91
N ALA A 95 36.59 9.52 11.44
CA ALA A 95 37.11 10.59 12.29
C ALA A 95 36.00 11.40 12.96
N ILE A 96 34.98 11.81 12.21
CA ILE A 96 33.84 12.57 12.74
C ILE A 96 33.07 11.72 13.75
N THR A 97 32.87 10.42 13.46
CA THR A 97 32.20 9.50 14.40
C THR A 97 33.00 9.36 15.69
N CYS A 98 34.32 9.21 15.61
CA CYS A 98 35.19 9.17 16.78
C CYS A 98 35.10 10.47 17.61
N VAL A 99 35.15 11.64 16.96
CA VAL A 99 35.00 12.91 17.65
C VAL A 99 33.63 13.03 18.32
N ALA A 100 32.56 12.66 17.64
CA ALA A 100 31.22 12.66 18.22
C ALA A 100 31.11 11.75 19.45
N ILE A 101 31.66 10.53 19.38
CA ILE A 101 31.68 9.62 20.52
C ILE A 101 32.50 10.20 21.68
N ALA A 102 33.69 10.77 21.39
CA ALA A 102 34.52 11.38 22.40
C ALA A 102 33.82 12.55 23.11
N LEU A 103 33.12 13.40 22.37
CA LEU A 103 32.33 14.50 22.94
C LEU A 103 31.20 13.97 23.85
N VAL A 104 30.46 12.95 23.41
CA VAL A 104 29.41 12.34 24.23
C VAL A 104 29.98 11.79 25.54
N VAL A 105 31.12 11.08 25.48
CA VAL A 105 31.76 10.49 26.69
C VAL A 105 32.33 11.57 27.61
N LEU A 106 32.77 12.70 27.09
CA LEU A 106 33.32 13.81 27.89
C LEU A 106 32.24 14.63 28.60
N PHE A 107 31.07 14.77 28.00
CA PHE A 107 30.01 15.65 28.51
C PHE A 107 28.86 14.93 29.22
N LEU A 108 28.72 13.61 29.05
CA LEU A 108 27.62 12.85 29.63
C LEU A 108 28.14 11.74 30.54
N ASP A 109 27.43 11.50 31.66
CA ASP A 109 27.70 10.39 32.52
C ASP A 109 27.23 9.07 31.89
N VAL A 110 27.83 7.96 32.34
CA VAL A 110 27.55 6.60 31.86
C VAL A 110 26.05 6.25 31.91
N PHE A 111 25.35 6.69 32.98
CA PHE A 111 23.91 6.47 33.13
C PHE A 111 23.09 7.25 32.09
N GLU A 112 23.46 8.47 31.82
CA GLU A 112 22.80 9.29 30.80
C GLU A 112 23.04 8.73 29.39
N ILE A 113 24.26 8.25 29.12
CA ILE A 113 24.58 7.56 27.86
C ILE A 113 23.72 6.30 27.70
N ALA A 114 23.56 5.49 28.74
CA ALA A 114 22.74 4.29 28.72
C ALA A 114 21.25 4.61 28.49
N LYS A 115 20.72 5.66 29.13
CA LYS A 115 19.36 6.15 28.91
C LYS A 115 19.18 6.62 27.47
N LEU A 116 20.14 7.37 26.93
CA LEU A 116 20.11 7.87 25.56
C LEU A 116 20.10 6.71 24.55
N ALA A 117 20.98 5.73 24.73
CA ALA A 117 21.03 4.53 23.88
C ALA A 117 19.72 3.74 23.90
N SER A 118 19.10 3.61 25.09
CA SER A 118 17.80 2.96 25.26
C SER A 118 16.69 3.74 24.55
N ALA A 119 16.68 5.07 24.66
CA ALA A 119 15.70 5.94 24.01
C ALA A 119 15.79 5.85 22.48
N PHE A 120 17.00 5.78 21.92
CA PHE A 120 17.18 5.56 20.46
C PHE A 120 16.62 4.20 20.01
N LYS A 121 16.83 3.13 20.76
CA LYS A 121 16.24 1.83 20.44
C LYS A 121 14.71 1.87 20.44
N VAL A 122 14.11 2.49 21.46
CA VAL A 122 12.66 2.64 21.55
C VAL A 122 12.14 3.45 20.36
N MET A 123 12.79 4.55 19.99
CA MET A 123 12.40 5.35 18.84
C MET A 123 12.49 4.56 17.53
N MET A 124 13.51 3.73 17.36
CA MET A 124 13.62 2.84 16.20
C MET A 124 12.46 1.86 16.14
N PHE A 125 12.04 1.27 17.27
CA PHE A 125 10.87 0.38 17.32
C PHE A 125 9.56 1.13 16.96
N ILE A 126 9.37 2.35 17.46
CA ILE A 126 8.25 3.21 17.07
C ILE A 126 8.24 3.42 15.55
N SER A 127 9.39 3.77 14.96
CA SER A 127 9.53 4.02 13.52
C SER A 127 9.24 2.78 12.69
N VAL A 128 9.67 1.59 13.12
CA VAL A 128 9.38 0.33 12.44
C VAL A 128 7.89 0.00 12.48
N ASN A 129 7.22 0.18 13.63
CA ASN A 129 5.77 -0.02 13.72
C ASN A 129 5.00 0.96 12.81
N LEU A 130 5.43 2.22 12.77
CA LEU A 130 4.84 3.22 11.87
C LEU A 130 5.05 2.85 10.40
N ALA A 131 6.25 2.39 10.03
CA ALA A 131 6.55 1.95 8.67
C ALA A 131 5.68 0.77 8.24
N VAL A 132 5.42 -0.19 9.13
CA VAL A 132 4.50 -1.32 8.85
C VAL A 132 3.08 -0.81 8.56
N ILE A 133 2.58 0.16 9.34
CA ILE A 133 1.27 0.75 9.10
C ILE A 133 1.25 1.43 7.74
N VAL A 134 2.21 2.31 7.46
CA VAL A 134 2.28 3.04 6.18
C VAL A 134 2.34 2.09 4.99
N LEU A 135 3.20 1.07 5.02
CA LEU A 135 3.32 0.10 3.91
C LEU A 135 2.05 -0.72 3.70
N ARG A 136 1.36 -1.11 4.76
CA ARG A 136 0.10 -1.87 4.64
C ARG A 136 -1.05 -1.02 4.14
N GLU A 137 -1.19 0.21 4.65
CA GLU A 137 -2.28 1.10 4.26
C GLU A 137 -2.10 1.71 2.85
N THR A 138 -0.89 1.75 2.33
CA THR A 138 -0.64 2.17 0.94
C THR A 138 -1.01 1.12 -0.09
N SER A 139 -1.24 -0.13 0.31
CA SER A 139 -1.69 -1.23 -0.56
C SER A 139 -0.89 -1.38 -1.85
N ALA A 140 0.44 -1.16 -1.80
CA ALA A 140 1.30 -1.31 -2.96
C ALA A 140 1.30 -2.77 -3.45
N GLN A 141 1.19 -3.00 -4.75
CA GLN A 141 1.08 -4.32 -5.37
C GLN A 141 2.29 -5.21 -5.05
N TRP A 142 3.50 -4.62 -5.03
CA TRP A 142 4.76 -5.33 -4.72
C TRP A 142 4.93 -5.66 -3.23
N TYR A 143 4.14 -5.03 -2.32
CA TYR A 143 4.24 -5.27 -0.89
C TYR A 143 3.37 -6.46 -0.47
N GLN A 144 3.92 -7.67 -0.56
CA GLN A 144 3.26 -8.91 -0.18
C GLN A 144 4.02 -9.61 0.95
N PRO A 145 3.85 -9.17 2.22
CA PRO A 145 4.56 -9.78 3.35
C PRO A 145 4.11 -11.23 3.57
N LYS A 146 5.07 -12.14 3.70
CA LYS A 146 4.80 -13.55 4.03
C LYS A 146 4.17 -13.71 5.41
N TYR A 147 4.61 -12.89 6.38
CA TYR A 147 4.05 -12.86 7.72
C TYR A 147 3.09 -11.69 7.87
N LYS A 148 1.85 -11.99 8.23
CA LYS A 148 0.82 -11.00 8.57
C LYS A 148 0.62 -11.01 10.08
N SER A 149 0.99 -9.92 10.77
CA SER A 149 0.78 -9.76 12.21
C SER A 149 -0.70 -9.97 12.57
N PRO A 150 -1.01 -10.85 13.51
CA PRO A 150 -2.37 -10.96 14.04
C PRO A 150 -2.78 -9.66 14.72
N LEU A 151 -4.08 -9.39 14.81
CA LEU A 151 -4.65 -8.19 15.43
C LEU A 151 -4.13 -6.85 14.87
N TYR A 152 -3.68 -6.85 13.62
CA TYR A 152 -3.35 -5.60 12.93
C TYR A 152 -4.60 -4.70 12.84
N PRO A 153 -4.52 -3.37 13.03
CA PRO A 153 -3.33 -2.54 13.32
C PRO A 153 -3.05 -2.36 14.84
N TRP A 154 -3.85 -2.97 15.71
CA TRP A 154 -3.84 -2.69 17.15
C TRP A 154 -2.49 -2.97 17.81
N VAL A 155 -1.81 -4.04 17.39
CA VAL A 155 -0.48 -4.39 17.92
C VAL A 155 0.54 -3.29 17.63
N GLN A 156 0.53 -2.74 16.41
CA GLN A 156 1.44 -1.66 16.00
C GLN A 156 1.13 -0.36 16.73
N ILE A 157 -0.16 -0.01 16.85
CA ILE A 157 -0.62 1.18 17.59
C ILE A 157 -0.23 1.05 19.07
N PHE A 158 -0.46 -0.11 19.68
CA PHE A 158 -0.06 -0.38 21.06
C PHE A 158 1.46 -0.27 21.24
N GLY A 159 2.25 -0.83 20.31
CA GLY A 159 3.72 -0.71 20.31
C GLY A 159 4.19 0.74 20.22
N ILE A 160 3.55 1.57 19.40
CA ILE A 160 3.85 3.00 19.29
C ILE A 160 3.53 3.73 20.60
N ILE A 161 2.32 3.53 21.15
CA ILE A 161 1.89 4.17 22.40
C ILE A 161 2.81 3.78 23.56
N THR A 162 3.07 2.48 23.72
CA THR A 162 3.96 1.97 24.77
C THR A 162 5.37 2.52 24.59
N GLY A 163 5.86 2.62 23.36
CA GLY A 163 7.14 3.24 23.07
C GLY A 163 7.20 4.70 23.52
N PHE A 164 6.20 5.50 23.26
CA PHE A 164 6.12 6.88 23.76
C PHE A 164 6.06 6.95 25.28
N VAL A 165 5.28 6.09 25.92
CA VAL A 165 5.21 5.99 27.39
C VAL A 165 6.59 5.68 27.96
N LEU A 166 7.31 4.70 27.39
CA LEU A 166 8.68 4.36 27.81
C LEU A 166 9.64 5.53 27.63
N LEU A 167 9.54 6.30 26.54
CA LEU A 167 10.36 7.50 26.35
C LEU A 167 10.13 8.54 27.46
N PHE A 168 8.90 8.75 27.89
CA PHE A 168 8.60 9.63 29.01
C PHE A 168 9.20 9.13 30.33
N TYR A 169 9.15 7.82 30.59
CA TYR A 169 9.73 7.22 31.80
C TYR A 169 11.26 7.29 31.85
N LEU A 170 11.95 7.33 30.70
CA LEU A 170 13.41 7.50 30.64
C LEU A 170 13.88 8.88 31.12
N GLY A 171 12.97 9.85 31.22
CA GLY A 171 13.24 11.20 31.68
C GLY A 171 13.30 12.24 30.59
N LEU A 172 13.43 13.51 31.00
CA LEU A 172 13.39 14.65 30.07
C LEU A 172 14.65 14.75 29.20
N THR A 173 15.82 14.42 29.75
CA THR A 173 17.10 14.54 29.04
C THR A 173 17.17 13.72 27.76
N PRO A 174 16.84 12.40 27.74
CA PRO A 174 16.80 11.61 26.50
C PRO A 174 15.75 12.11 25.51
N PHE A 175 14.60 12.58 26.01
CA PHE A 175 13.54 13.12 25.16
C PHE A 175 13.98 14.39 24.42
N LEU A 176 14.61 15.33 25.13
CA LEU A 176 15.16 16.55 24.54
C LEU A 176 16.30 16.27 23.55
N ALA A 177 17.17 15.30 23.88
CA ALA A 177 18.27 14.90 23.00
C ALA A 177 17.76 14.31 21.68
N ILE A 178 16.74 13.45 21.73
CA ILE A 178 16.07 12.91 20.52
C ILE A 178 15.43 14.04 19.72
N GLY A 179 14.72 14.96 20.38
CA GLY A 179 14.13 16.13 19.73
C GLY A 179 15.16 17.02 19.04
N ALA A 180 16.30 17.26 19.70
CA ALA A 180 17.40 18.05 19.13
C ALA A 180 18.02 17.36 17.89
N ILE A 181 18.24 16.05 17.94
CA ILE A 181 18.77 15.29 16.81
C ILE A 181 17.77 15.27 15.65
N PHE A 182 16.48 15.12 15.94
CA PHE A 182 15.44 15.20 14.91
C PHE A 182 15.41 16.58 14.25
N LEU A 183 15.51 17.64 15.03
CA LEU A 183 15.53 19.01 14.55
C LEU A 183 16.78 19.30 13.70
N LEU A 184 17.96 18.86 14.15
CA LEU A 184 19.20 18.96 13.37
C LEU A 184 19.10 18.16 12.07
N GLY A 185 18.56 16.95 12.11
CA GLY A 185 18.31 16.14 10.94
C GLY A 185 17.36 16.82 9.94
N ALA A 186 16.27 17.42 10.43
CA ALA A 186 15.33 18.18 9.62
C ALA A 186 16.00 19.42 8.97
N ILE A 187 16.81 20.14 9.73
CA ILE A 187 17.59 21.28 9.21
C ILE A 187 18.55 20.82 8.09
N ILE A 188 19.35 19.79 8.35
CA ILE A 188 20.29 19.26 7.35
C ILE A 188 19.53 18.79 6.11
N TYR A 189 18.40 18.10 6.28
CA TYR A 189 17.55 17.64 5.19
C TYR A 189 17.03 18.79 4.34
N THR A 190 16.56 19.88 4.93
CA THR A 190 16.04 21.04 4.19
C THR A 190 17.13 21.78 3.41
N PHE A 191 18.34 21.86 3.96
CA PHE A 191 19.47 22.52 3.29
C PHE A 191 20.18 21.64 2.26
N SER A 192 20.21 20.33 2.45
CA SER A 192 20.88 19.37 1.56
C SER A 192 20.07 19.02 0.30
N ASN A 193 18.78 19.30 0.29
CA ASN A 193 17.79 18.70 -0.63
C ASN A 193 17.64 19.41 -1.98
N LYS A 194 18.63 20.22 -2.43
CA LYS A 194 18.46 21.00 -3.67
C LYS A 194 18.82 20.25 -4.97
N GLU A 195 19.58 19.16 -4.95
CA GLU A 195 20.07 18.53 -6.19
C GLU A 195 19.95 17.00 -6.29
N ASN A 196 19.80 16.28 -5.20
CA ASN A 196 19.74 14.80 -5.24
C ASN A 196 18.69 14.29 -4.26
N THR A 197 17.44 14.22 -4.69
CA THR A 197 16.39 13.57 -3.89
C THR A 197 16.55 12.06 -3.99
N ARG A 198 16.91 11.42 -2.88
CA ARG A 198 16.80 9.98 -2.76
C ARG A 198 15.33 9.58 -2.99
N THR A 199 15.10 8.75 -3.99
CA THR A 199 13.79 8.16 -4.20
C THR A 199 13.48 7.19 -3.05
N GLY A 200 12.35 7.38 -2.38
CA GLY A 200 11.84 6.45 -1.39
C GLY A 200 11.39 5.15 -2.04
N VAL A 201 11.02 4.17 -1.23
CA VAL A 201 10.41 2.92 -1.72
C VAL A 201 9.00 3.20 -2.27
N LEU A 202 8.30 4.15 -1.67
CA LEU A 202 7.02 4.66 -2.15
C LEU A 202 7.24 6.01 -2.85
N LYS A 203 6.54 6.23 -3.95
CA LYS A 203 6.52 7.53 -4.64
C LYS A 203 6.06 8.60 -3.64
N LYS A 204 6.79 9.74 -3.59
CA LYS A 204 6.53 10.82 -2.63
C LYS A 204 5.16 11.45 -2.84
N TYR A 205 4.74 11.50 -4.08
CA TYR A 205 3.48 12.07 -4.52
C TYR A 205 2.68 10.99 -5.22
N GLY A 206 1.36 10.98 -5.06
CA GLY A 206 0.52 10.01 -5.73
C GLY A 206 -0.91 9.98 -5.19
N HIS A 207 -1.77 9.27 -5.89
CA HIS A 207 -3.19 9.14 -5.56
C HIS A 207 -3.50 7.99 -4.58
N ARG A 208 -2.50 7.54 -3.81
CA ARG A 208 -2.71 6.52 -2.80
C ARG A 208 -3.61 7.05 -1.67
N PRO A 209 -4.63 6.31 -1.26
CA PRO A 209 -5.60 6.76 -0.26
C PRO A 209 -4.94 7.22 1.04
N ALA A 210 -3.90 6.54 1.52
CA ALA A 210 -3.18 6.92 2.73
C ALA A 210 -2.48 8.28 2.61
N LEU A 211 -2.00 8.65 1.43
CA LEU A 211 -1.35 9.93 1.15
C LEU A 211 -2.36 11.06 0.94
N TYR A 212 -3.57 10.73 0.50
CA TYR A 212 -4.65 11.70 0.28
C TYR A 212 -5.04 12.47 1.54
N LEU A 213 -4.83 11.87 2.73
CA LEU A 213 -5.07 12.52 4.03
C LEU A 213 -4.08 13.64 4.35
N PHE A 214 -2.89 13.62 3.73
CA PHE A 214 -1.80 14.55 4.04
C PHE A 214 -1.67 15.70 3.05
N TYR A 215 -2.41 15.69 1.93
CA TYR A 215 -2.29 16.71 0.89
C TYR A 215 -3.52 17.59 0.76
N THR A 216 -3.29 18.91 0.72
CA THR A 216 -4.32 19.91 0.44
C THR A 216 -4.63 19.94 -1.06
N LYS A 217 -5.87 20.25 -1.46
CA LYS A 217 -6.30 20.36 -2.88
C LYS A 217 -5.34 21.19 -3.77
N LYS A 218 -4.72 22.23 -3.22
CA LYS A 218 -3.77 23.10 -3.92
C LYS A 218 -2.44 22.41 -4.23
N GLN A 219 -1.97 21.56 -3.31
CA GLN A 219 -0.76 20.75 -3.51
C GLN A 219 -1.01 19.62 -4.51
N GLN A 220 -2.22 19.10 -4.60
CA GLN A 220 -2.62 18.10 -5.57
C GLN A 220 -2.54 18.66 -7.01
N GLN A 221 -2.99 19.89 -7.26
CA GLN A 221 -2.91 20.53 -8.58
C GLN A 221 -1.47 20.84 -9.02
N GLU A 222 -0.60 21.30 -8.11
CA GLU A 222 0.82 21.54 -8.43
C GLU A 222 1.58 20.24 -8.73
N ILE A 223 1.17 19.15 -8.09
CA ILE A 223 1.71 17.81 -8.29
C ILE A 223 1.26 17.25 -9.65
N GLU A 224 0.01 17.45 -10.03
CA GLU A 224 -0.55 17.05 -11.31
C GLU A 224 0.20 17.69 -12.50
N ILE A 225 0.52 18.98 -12.41
CA ILE A 225 1.25 19.71 -13.45
C ILE A 225 2.68 19.16 -13.64
N LYS A 226 3.39 18.85 -12.53
CA LYS A 226 4.76 18.31 -12.60
C LYS A 226 4.81 16.85 -13.07
N ARG A 227 3.73 16.12 -12.92
CA ARG A 227 3.61 14.71 -13.30
C ARG A 227 3.50 14.50 -14.80
N THR A 228 2.74 15.33 -15.46
CA THR A 228 2.49 15.24 -16.90
C THR A 228 3.78 15.25 -17.72
N GLU A 229 4.85 15.88 -17.22
CA GLU A 229 6.12 15.98 -17.92
C GLU A 229 7.06 14.77 -17.77
N GLU A 230 6.97 14.00 -16.67
CA GLU A 230 7.87 12.86 -16.40
C GLU A 230 7.29 11.49 -16.79
N ASP A 231 6.00 11.30 -16.65
CA ASP A 231 5.32 9.99 -16.83
C ASP A 231 4.81 9.75 -18.27
N ASP A 232 4.59 10.79 -19.09
CA ASP A 232 4.14 10.68 -20.48
C ASP A 232 5.11 9.89 -21.39
N LYS A 233 6.39 9.82 -21.03
CA LYS A 233 7.41 9.15 -21.83
C LYS A 233 7.32 7.62 -21.84
N ASN A 234 6.68 7.00 -20.86
CA ASN A 234 6.65 5.54 -20.70
C ASN A 234 5.44 4.86 -21.34
N LEU A 235 4.38 5.61 -21.65
CA LEU A 235 3.13 5.10 -22.23
C LEU A 235 2.95 5.45 -23.71
N ASP A 236 3.80 6.30 -24.25
CA ASP A 236 3.57 7.10 -25.48
C ASP A 236 3.79 6.37 -26.81
N GLY A 237 3.84 5.06 -26.87
CA GLY A 237 4.13 4.41 -28.17
C GLY A 237 3.38 3.13 -28.49
N SER A 238 2.72 2.53 -27.50
CA SER A 238 2.21 1.16 -27.62
C SER A 238 0.69 1.03 -27.48
N LEU A 239 0.01 2.09 -27.02
CA LEU A 239 -1.44 2.05 -26.75
C LEU A 239 -2.28 2.38 -27.97
N ASN A 240 -3.34 1.61 -28.18
CA ASN A 240 -4.30 1.88 -29.22
C ASN A 240 -5.28 2.98 -28.82
N THR A 241 -5.18 4.13 -29.46
CA THR A 241 -6.03 5.31 -29.19
C THR A 241 -7.48 5.14 -29.66
N GLU A 242 -7.79 4.10 -30.45
CA GLU A 242 -9.14 3.81 -30.93
C GLU A 242 -9.88 2.79 -30.06
N ALA A 243 -9.27 2.33 -28.98
CA ALA A 243 -9.88 1.35 -28.08
C ALA A 243 -11.17 1.90 -27.45
N GLY A 244 -12.25 1.13 -27.53
CA GLY A 244 -13.51 1.49 -26.88
C GLY A 244 -13.53 1.20 -25.40
N VAL A 245 -12.80 0.15 -24.99
CA VAL A 245 -12.70 -0.30 -23.61
C VAL A 245 -11.24 -0.57 -23.25
N VAL A 246 -10.84 -0.09 -22.07
CA VAL A 246 -9.54 -0.41 -21.47
C VAL A 246 -9.75 -1.35 -20.29
N VAL A 247 -8.94 -2.41 -20.24
CA VAL A 247 -8.97 -3.44 -19.18
C VAL A 247 -7.62 -3.50 -18.48
N PRO A 248 -7.45 -2.79 -17.35
CA PRO A 248 -6.26 -2.95 -16.51
C PRO A 248 -6.25 -4.31 -15.84
N LEU A 249 -5.18 -5.09 -16.05
CA LEU A 249 -4.94 -6.39 -15.44
C LEU A 249 -3.83 -6.25 -14.38
N LEU A 250 -4.17 -6.51 -13.13
CA LEU A 250 -3.28 -6.28 -11.98
C LEU A 250 -2.61 -7.57 -11.48
N GLY A 251 -2.92 -8.70 -12.11
CA GLY A 251 -2.40 -10.02 -11.74
C GLY A 251 -3.05 -10.66 -10.50
N ASN A 252 -4.08 -10.02 -9.94
CA ASN A 252 -4.84 -10.52 -8.79
C ASN A 252 -6.25 -10.97 -9.18
N GLU A 253 -6.59 -10.92 -10.45
CA GLU A 253 -7.88 -11.34 -10.98
C GLU A 253 -8.05 -12.85 -10.87
N GLN A 254 -9.27 -13.30 -10.56
CA GLN A 254 -9.60 -14.72 -10.54
C GLN A 254 -9.56 -15.31 -11.95
N SER A 255 -10.00 -14.53 -12.94
CA SER A 255 -9.89 -14.83 -14.37
C SER A 255 -9.73 -13.53 -15.17
N ALA A 256 -8.56 -13.32 -15.73
CA ALA A 256 -8.29 -12.21 -16.64
C ALA A 256 -9.12 -12.35 -17.94
N GLU A 257 -9.33 -13.58 -18.40
CA GLU A 257 -10.11 -13.89 -19.60
C GLU A 257 -11.57 -13.48 -19.42
N MET A 258 -12.17 -13.81 -18.26
CA MET A 258 -13.55 -13.44 -17.97
C MET A 258 -13.72 -11.92 -17.88
N LEU A 259 -12.73 -11.22 -17.34
CA LEU A 259 -12.73 -9.76 -17.28
C LEU A 259 -12.70 -9.13 -18.69
N VAL A 260 -11.85 -9.64 -19.56
CA VAL A 260 -11.78 -9.18 -20.97
C VAL A 260 -13.07 -9.55 -21.72
N GLU A 261 -13.69 -10.69 -21.44
CA GLU A 261 -14.95 -11.11 -22.05
C GLU A 261 -16.11 -10.22 -21.61
N ILE A 262 -16.19 -9.83 -20.33
CA ILE A 262 -17.16 -8.84 -19.84
C ILE A 262 -16.91 -7.47 -20.48
N ALA A 263 -15.67 -7.06 -20.65
CA ALA A 263 -15.32 -5.83 -21.35
C ALA A 263 -15.79 -5.84 -22.82
N ALA A 264 -15.63 -6.98 -23.49
CA ALA A 264 -16.16 -7.17 -24.85
C ALA A 264 -17.68 -7.05 -24.92
N ALA A 265 -18.39 -7.62 -23.95
CA ALA A 265 -19.83 -7.55 -23.85
C ALA A 265 -20.36 -6.12 -23.61
N ILE A 266 -19.57 -5.26 -22.94
CA ILE A 266 -19.90 -3.86 -22.69
C ILE A 266 -19.56 -2.96 -23.91
N ASN A 267 -18.51 -3.33 -24.67
CA ASN A 267 -17.92 -2.51 -25.70
C ASN A 267 -18.93 -2.18 -26.83
N LYS A 268 -18.82 -0.96 -27.36
CA LYS A 268 -19.54 -0.53 -28.56
C LYS A 268 -18.63 -0.45 -29.79
N LYS A 269 -17.33 -0.30 -29.56
CA LYS A 269 -16.29 -0.27 -30.59
C LYS A 269 -15.70 -1.67 -30.76
N GLU A 270 -14.92 -1.87 -31.79
CA GLU A 270 -14.38 -3.22 -32.09
C GLU A 270 -13.18 -3.59 -31.20
N ILE A 271 -12.37 -2.60 -30.79
CA ILE A 271 -11.06 -2.86 -30.16
C ILE A 271 -11.14 -2.73 -28.63
N ILE A 272 -10.55 -3.68 -27.94
CA ILE A 272 -10.33 -3.70 -26.49
C ILE A 272 -8.84 -3.61 -26.23
N GLN A 273 -8.41 -2.70 -25.37
CA GLN A 273 -7.05 -2.59 -24.91
C GLN A 273 -6.92 -3.28 -23.56
N ALA A 274 -6.28 -4.45 -23.52
CA ALA A 274 -5.93 -5.14 -22.29
C ALA A 274 -4.52 -4.74 -21.86
N VAL A 275 -4.35 -4.19 -20.65
CA VAL A 275 -3.05 -3.71 -20.19
C VAL A 275 -2.68 -4.42 -18.88
N ASN A 276 -1.63 -5.24 -18.93
CA ASN A 276 -1.07 -5.81 -17.70
C ASN A 276 -0.19 -4.77 -17.01
N ILE A 277 -0.55 -4.39 -15.79
CA ILE A 277 0.17 -3.36 -15.02
C ILE A 277 0.93 -4.01 -13.87
N THR A 278 2.25 -3.87 -13.89
CA THR A 278 3.14 -4.31 -12.80
C THR A 278 3.67 -3.11 -12.05
N GLU A 279 3.28 -2.95 -10.78
CA GLU A 279 3.80 -1.91 -9.92
C GLU A 279 5.10 -2.34 -9.27
N VAL A 280 6.14 -1.50 -9.36
CA VAL A 280 7.46 -1.73 -8.77
C VAL A 280 7.83 -0.61 -7.79
N PRO A 281 8.75 -0.87 -6.82
CA PRO A 281 9.24 0.17 -5.92
C PRO A 281 9.86 1.33 -6.68
N ASN A 282 9.66 2.56 -6.22
CA ASN A 282 10.18 3.78 -6.87
C ASN A 282 11.72 3.82 -7.02
N GLN A 283 12.44 2.97 -6.30
CA GLN A 283 13.90 2.82 -6.41
C GLN A 283 14.33 1.88 -7.56
N THR A 284 13.40 1.19 -8.20
CA THR A 284 13.66 0.22 -9.26
C THR A 284 13.62 0.92 -10.60
N PHE A 285 14.62 0.67 -11.46
CA PHE A 285 14.57 1.18 -12.83
C PHE A 285 13.49 0.44 -13.62
N LEU A 286 12.61 1.17 -14.31
CA LEU A 286 11.50 0.58 -15.08
C LEU A 286 12.02 -0.34 -16.21
N ASP A 287 13.13 0.02 -16.83
CA ASP A 287 13.76 -0.75 -17.92
C ASP A 287 14.30 -2.12 -17.48
N ALA A 288 14.53 -2.32 -16.17
CA ALA A 288 15.04 -3.56 -15.63
C ALA A 288 13.98 -4.67 -15.55
N PHE A 289 12.69 -4.31 -15.64
CA PHE A 289 11.55 -5.24 -15.65
C PHE A 289 10.99 -5.33 -17.06
N MET A 290 11.69 -6.02 -17.93
CA MET A 290 11.27 -6.14 -19.32
C MET A 290 10.32 -7.31 -19.59
N LYS A 291 9.69 -7.22 -20.76
CA LYS A 291 8.69 -8.05 -21.45
C LYS A 291 8.86 -9.58 -21.38
N ASP A 292 9.90 -10.10 -20.76
CA ASP A 292 10.25 -11.54 -20.75
C ASP A 292 9.77 -12.29 -19.48
N ASP A 293 8.91 -11.70 -18.64
CA ASP A 293 8.34 -12.45 -17.50
C ASP A 293 7.43 -13.58 -18.05
N PRO A 294 7.75 -14.85 -17.73
CA PRO A 294 6.95 -16.00 -18.16
C PRO A 294 5.46 -15.90 -17.81
N LYS A 295 5.11 -15.19 -16.75
CA LYS A 295 3.72 -14.97 -16.33
C LYS A 295 3.00 -14.04 -17.30
N ILE A 296 3.66 -12.95 -17.72
CA ILE A 296 3.11 -12.00 -18.69
C ILE A 296 2.92 -12.68 -20.05
N LEU A 297 3.92 -13.40 -20.53
CA LEU A 297 3.83 -14.17 -21.77
C LEU A 297 2.73 -15.24 -21.74
N SER A 298 2.54 -15.89 -20.60
CA SER A 298 1.44 -16.83 -20.41
C SER A 298 0.08 -16.15 -20.45
N LEU A 299 -0.06 -14.96 -19.83
CA LEU A 299 -1.28 -14.17 -19.82
C LEU A 299 -1.62 -13.69 -21.23
N GLU A 300 -0.65 -13.13 -21.96
CA GLU A 300 -0.80 -12.70 -23.35
C GLU A 300 -1.30 -13.84 -24.24
N ARG A 301 -0.70 -15.04 -24.12
CA ARG A 301 -1.12 -16.23 -24.87
C ARG A 301 -2.57 -16.62 -24.57
N ARG A 302 -3.01 -16.56 -23.32
CA ARG A 302 -4.37 -16.89 -22.91
C ARG A 302 -5.38 -15.87 -23.45
N ILE A 303 -5.06 -14.57 -23.38
CA ILE A 303 -5.88 -13.51 -23.93
C ILE A 303 -5.96 -13.60 -25.46
N SER A 304 -4.85 -13.88 -26.14
CA SER A 304 -4.84 -14.12 -27.60
C SER A 304 -5.66 -15.35 -27.98
N GLY A 305 -5.63 -16.40 -27.15
CA GLY A 305 -6.49 -17.58 -27.32
C GLY A 305 -7.97 -17.26 -27.21
N LEU A 306 -8.36 -16.46 -26.20
CA LEU A 306 -9.72 -15.97 -26.03
C LEU A 306 -10.16 -15.11 -27.23
N SER A 307 -9.32 -14.15 -27.64
CA SER A 307 -9.57 -13.27 -28.80
C SER A 307 -9.94 -14.08 -30.05
N LYS A 308 -9.17 -15.11 -30.37
CA LYS A 308 -9.41 -16.00 -31.50
C LYS A 308 -10.68 -16.84 -31.33
N SER A 309 -10.92 -17.42 -30.15
CA SER A 309 -12.05 -18.33 -29.89
C SER A 309 -13.40 -17.62 -29.91
N LYS A 310 -13.44 -16.38 -29.44
CA LYS A 310 -14.67 -15.57 -29.33
C LYS A 310 -14.81 -14.54 -30.48
N ASN A 311 -13.84 -14.46 -31.38
CA ASN A 311 -13.76 -13.46 -32.46
C ASN A 311 -13.85 -12.01 -31.93
N ILE A 312 -13.05 -11.71 -30.88
CA ILE A 312 -12.98 -10.41 -30.22
C ILE A 312 -11.63 -9.78 -30.58
N SER A 313 -11.61 -8.51 -30.98
CA SER A 313 -10.35 -7.79 -31.21
C SER A 313 -9.78 -7.29 -29.90
N VAL A 314 -8.69 -7.90 -29.43
CA VAL A 314 -8.01 -7.54 -28.18
C VAL A 314 -6.56 -7.20 -28.48
N ASP A 315 -6.17 -6.01 -28.05
CA ASP A 315 -4.78 -5.55 -28.08
C ASP A 315 -4.19 -5.69 -26.67
N PHE A 316 -3.06 -6.38 -26.54
CA PHE A 316 -2.45 -6.66 -25.25
C PHE A 316 -1.13 -5.93 -25.09
N GLU A 317 -0.95 -5.22 -23.99
CA GLU A 317 0.28 -4.50 -23.64
C GLU A 317 0.67 -4.77 -22.18
N ALA A 318 1.98 -4.78 -21.89
CA ALA A 318 2.50 -4.89 -20.55
C ALA A 318 3.22 -3.60 -20.14
N VAL A 319 2.80 -3.00 -19.05
CA VAL A 319 3.30 -1.74 -18.52
C VAL A 319 3.88 -1.93 -17.12
N VAL A 320 5.07 -1.36 -16.88
CA VAL A 320 5.69 -1.31 -15.56
C VAL A 320 5.61 0.11 -15.03
N THR A 321 5.17 0.28 -13.79
CA THR A 321 4.94 1.58 -13.18
C THR A 321 5.39 1.66 -11.73
N HIS A 322 5.61 2.87 -11.25
CA HIS A 322 5.82 3.16 -9.83
C HIS A 322 4.53 3.46 -9.08
N GLU A 323 3.43 3.76 -9.79
CA GLU A 323 2.14 4.04 -9.17
C GLU A 323 0.96 3.60 -10.03
N LEU A 324 0.24 2.63 -9.51
CA LEU A 324 -0.87 1.97 -10.18
C LEU A 324 -2.02 2.92 -10.53
N SER A 325 -2.44 3.75 -9.57
CA SER A 325 -3.62 4.63 -9.75
C SER A 325 -3.43 5.67 -10.84
N ASP A 326 -2.22 6.22 -10.95
CA ASP A 326 -1.86 7.18 -11.97
C ASP A 326 -1.87 6.56 -13.35
N THR A 327 -1.24 5.39 -13.46
CA THR A 327 -1.17 4.68 -14.74
C THR A 327 -2.56 4.34 -15.26
N ILE A 328 -3.48 3.91 -14.38
CA ILE A 328 -4.86 3.62 -14.79
C ILE A 328 -5.58 4.89 -15.27
N ASP A 329 -5.38 6.03 -14.61
CA ASP A 329 -5.98 7.31 -15.03
C ASP A 329 -5.41 7.77 -16.36
N GLN A 330 -4.10 7.68 -16.56
CA GLN A 330 -3.44 8.01 -17.82
C GLN A 330 -3.92 7.10 -18.96
N LEU A 331 -4.05 5.79 -18.72
CA LEU A 331 -4.60 4.87 -19.72
C LEU A 331 -6.00 5.29 -20.19
N GLY A 332 -6.88 5.66 -19.25
CA GLY A 332 -8.21 6.17 -19.58
C GLY A 332 -8.18 7.48 -20.36
N SER A 333 -7.21 8.35 -20.09
CA SER A 333 -7.06 9.64 -20.75
C SER A 333 -6.44 9.55 -22.15
N LEU A 334 -5.38 8.74 -22.31
CA LEU A 334 -4.63 8.58 -23.57
C LEU A 334 -5.43 7.81 -24.63
N THR A 335 -6.14 6.77 -24.22
CA THR A 335 -6.97 5.97 -25.15
C THR A 335 -8.30 6.62 -25.49
N ASN A 336 -8.72 7.66 -24.77
CA ASN A 336 -10.04 8.28 -24.88
C ASN A 336 -11.17 7.23 -24.92
N CYS A 337 -11.05 6.22 -24.05
CA CYS A 337 -11.96 5.07 -24.02
C CYS A 337 -13.33 5.46 -23.46
N ASP A 338 -14.38 4.79 -23.95
CA ASP A 338 -15.74 4.94 -23.42
C ASP A 338 -15.85 4.31 -22.02
N TRP A 339 -15.19 3.13 -21.83
CA TRP A 339 -15.25 2.37 -20.61
C TRP A 339 -13.88 1.94 -20.10
N LEU A 340 -13.72 1.98 -18.80
CA LEU A 340 -12.63 1.32 -18.09
C LEU A 340 -13.21 0.19 -17.25
N VAL A 341 -12.79 -1.06 -17.53
CA VAL A 341 -13.30 -2.26 -16.88
C VAL A 341 -12.20 -2.91 -16.06
N MET A 342 -12.39 -2.99 -14.75
CA MET A 342 -11.37 -3.49 -13.82
C MET A 342 -11.91 -4.62 -12.95
N GLY A 343 -11.05 -5.61 -12.69
CA GLY A 343 -11.32 -6.65 -11.72
C GLY A 343 -11.28 -6.10 -10.28
N TRP A 344 -12.16 -6.61 -9.43
CA TRP A 344 -12.23 -6.22 -8.04
C TRP A 344 -12.55 -7.41 -7.14
N ASN A 345 -11.64 -7.72 -6.22
CA ASN A 345 -11.79 -8.84 -5.30
C ASN A 345 -12.36 -8.44 -3.93
N GLY A 346 -13.03 -7.29 -3.84
CA GLY A 346 -13.51 -6.73 -2.59
C GLY A 346 -12.51 -5.76 -1.96
N ARG A 347 -12.53 -5.65 -0.64
CA ARG A 347 -11.59 -4.78 0.10
C ARG A 347 -10.15 -5.25 -0.08
N ALA A 348 -9.22 -4.32 -0.23
CA ALA A 348 -7.81 -4.65 -0.18
C ALA A 348 -7.47 -5.34 1.15
N HIS A 349 -6.99 -6.57 1.08
CA HIS A 349 -6.73 -7.39 2.27
C HIS A 349 -5.53 -6.93 3.10
N ASN A 350 -4.82 -5.89 2.70
CA ASN A 350 -3.56 -5.47 3.31
C ASN A 350 -3.70 -4.32 4.30
N GLY A 351 -4.72 -3.45 4.16
CA GLY A 351 -5.00 -2.32 5.05
C GLY A 351 -6.36 -2.45 5.75
N ILE A 352 -6.50 -1.86 6.94
CA ILE A 352 -7.76 -1.81 7.70
C ILE A 352 -8.23 -0.36 7.85
N LEU A 353 -7.30 0.58 7.97
CA LEU A 353 -7.61 2.01 8.14
C LEU A 353 -8.08 2.64 6.84
N VAL A 354 -7.51 2.21 5.70
CA VAL A 354 -7.92 2.64 4.36
C VAL A 354 -8.47 1.45 3.60
N SER A 355 -9.79 1.41 3.43
CA SER A 355 -10.49 0.24 2.89
C SER A 355 -10.75 0.30 1.38
N ASN A 356 -10.45 1.41 0.72
CA ASN A 356 -10.78 1.61 -0.70
C ASN A 356 -9.57 2.10 -1.52
N PRO A 357 -8.65 1.21 -1.94
CA PRO A 357 -7.45 1.58 -2.69
C PRO A 357 -7.74 2.20 -4.08
N ILE A 358 -8.92 1.94 -4.64
CA ILE A 358 -9.38 2.50 -5.93
C ILE A 358 -10.39 3.64 -5.77
N GLY A 359 -10.58 4.13 -4.54
CA GLY A 359 -11.58 5.16 -4.26
C GLY A 359 -11.34 6.44 -5.04
N TRP A 360 -10.08 6.83 -5.20
CA TRP A 360 -9.71 7.98 -5.99
C TRP A 360 -10.09 7.80 -7.48
N LEU A 361 -9.82 6.64 -8.05
CA LEU A 361 -10.18 6.31 -9.43
C LEU A 361 -11.69 6.45 -9.67
N LEU A 362 -12.52 5.94 -8.74
CA LEU A 362 -13.97 6.01 -8.84
C LEU A 362 -14.53 7.45 -8.90
N THR A 363 -13.80 8.40 -8.33
CA THR A 363 -14.25 9.80 -8.27
C THR A 363 -13.65 10.68 -9.38
N ASN A 364 -12.46 10.35 -9.88
CA ASN A 364 -11.69 11.24 -10.75
C ASN A 364 -11.60 10.78 -12.22
N ILE A 365 -11.72 9.49 -12.52
CA ILE A 365 -11.71 8.99 -13.91
C ILE A 365 -12.83 9.64 -14.72
N LYS A 366 -12.51 10.07 -15.94
CA LYS A 366 -13.44 10.74 -16.86
C LYS A 366 -14.34 9.77 -17.64
N SER A 367 -13.84 8.56 -17.92
CA SER A 367 -14.58 7.52 -18.62
C SER A 367 -15.66 6.86 -17.75
N ASP A 368 -16.63 6.18 -18.35
CA ASP A 368 -17.50 5.25 -17.64
C ASP A 368 -16.66 4.13 -17.02
N PHE A 369 -17.03 3.67 -15.83
CA PHE A 369 -16.22 2.73 -15.05
C PHE A 369 -17.02 1.51 -14.62
N ALA A 370 -16.47 0.32 -14.87
CA ALA A 370 -17.06 -0.93 -14.46
C ALA A 370 -16.11 -1.73 -13.55
N LEU A 371 -16.61 -2.13 -12.39
CA LEU A 371 -15.92 -3.03 -11.46
C LEU A 371 -16.55 -4.42 -11.54
N PHE A 372 -15.76 -5.41 -11.87
CA PHE A 372 -16.20 -6.80 -11.95
C PHE A 372 -15.61 -7.63 -10.81
N LYS A 373 -16.48 -8.17 -9.97
CA LYS A 373 -16.13 -9.21 -8.98
C LYS A 373 -16.48 -10.57 -9.54
N ASP A 374 -15.49 -11.36 -9.86
CA ASP A 374 -15.66 -12.74 -10.30
C ASP A 374 -15.82 -13.67 -9.09
N ASN A 375 -17.00 -14.31 -8.98
CA ASN A 375 -17.29 -15.37 -8.01
C ASN A 375 -17.20 -16.76 -8.67
N GLY A 376 -16.45 -16.91 -9.77
CA GLY A 376 -16.25 -18.17 -10.46
C GLY A 376 -17.21 -18.42 -11.63
N VAL A 377 -17.93 -17.40 -12.10
CA VAL A 377 -18.81 -17.53 -13.27
C VAL A 377 -17.98 -17.86 -14.53
N ARG A 378 -18.50 -18.80 -15.34
CA ARG A 378 -17.89 -19.16 -16.65
C ARG A 378 -18.91 -19.06 -17.79
N TYR A 379 -20.18 -19.18 -17.45
CA TYR A 379 -21.29 -19.08 -18.39
C TYR A 379 -22.31 -18.11 -17.80
N ILE A 380 -22.81 -17.16 -18.62
CA ILE A 380 -23.81 -16.18 -18.20
C ILE A 380 -25.08 -16.47 -19.00
N ASN A 381 -26.07 -17.09 -18.37
CA ASN A 381 -27.38 -17.39 -18.95
C ASN A 381 -28.49 -16.52 -18.36
N LYS A 382 -28.31 -16.07 -17.10
CA LYS A 382 -29.28 -15.25 -16.38
C LYS A 382 -28.62 -14.04 -15.75
N VAL A 383 -29.08 -12.86 -16.12
CA VAL A 383 -28.58 -11.58 -15.64
C VAL A 383 -29.63 -10.88 -14.79
N LEU A 384 -29.25 -10.48 -13.59
CA LEU A 384 -30.06 -9.67 -12.68
C LEU A 384 -29.59 -8.22 -12.69
N LEU A 385 -30.41 -7.30 -13.19
CA LEU A 385 -30.15 -5.87 -13.13
C LEU A 385 -30.93 -5.25 -11.97
N ALA A 386 -30.27 -4.93 -10.86
CA ALA A 386 -30.91 -4.32 -9.71
C ALA A 386 -30.69 -2.80 -9.70
N LEU A 387 -31.75 -2.04 -9.87
CA LEU A 387 -31.75 -0.58 -9.95
C LEU A 387 -32.73 0.02 -8.94
N ARG A 388 -32.41 1.26 -8.49
CA ARG A 388 -33.41 2.16 -7.94
C ARG A 388 -34.01 2.96 -9.08
N PRO A 389 -35.34 3.19 -9.13
CA PRO A 389 -35.95 4.00 -10.17
C PRO A 389 -35.29 5.38 -10.25
N GLY A 390 -34.77 5.75 -11.43
CA GLY A 390 -33.99 6.98 -11.61
C GLY A 390 -33.90 7.48 -13.05
N ARG A 391 -33.10 8.54 -13.24
CA ARG A 391 -32.88 9.15 -14.57
C ARG A 391 -32.00 8.31 -15.48
N LYS A 392 -31.02 7.57 -14.89
CA LYS A 392 -30.00 6.78 -15.61
C LYS A 392 -30.44 5.34 -15.93
N ASP A 393 -31.68 4.95 -15.60
CA ASP A 393 -32.21 3.58 -15.80
C ASP A 393 -32.02 3.10 -17.26
N LYS A 394 -32.19 3.97 -18.23
CA LYS A 394 -32.03 3.67 -19.66
C LYS A 394 -30.58 3.27 -19.99
N ASN A 395 -29.61 3.96 -19.42
CA ASN A 395 -28.19 3.72 -19.70
C ASN A 395 -27.75 2.38 -19.11
N PHE A 396 -28.13 2.10 -17.86
CA PHE A 396 -27.84 0.80 -17.22
C PHE A 396 -28.51 -0.34 -17.98
N LEU A 397 -29.77 -0.17 -18.39
CA LEU A 397 -30.49 -1.14 -19.17
C LEU A 397 -29.81 -1.42 -20.52
N ALA A 398 -29.32 -0.40 -21.20
CA ALA A 398 -28.62 -0.55 -22.48
C ALA A 398 -27.29 -1.32 -22.34
N VAL A 399 -26.58 -1.18 -21.21
CA VAL A 399 -25.38 -2.00 -20.92
C VAL A 399 -25.80 -3.44 -20.64
N ALA A 400 -26.81 -3.66 -19.81
CA ALA A 400 -27.31 -4.99 -19.48
C ALA A 400 -27.81 -5.71 -20.74
N GLU A 401 -28.52 -5.01 -21.65
CA GLU A 401 -28.97 -5.57 -22.93
C GLU A 401 -27.79 -6.04 -23.79
N ARG A 402 -26.70 -5.24 -23.90
CA ARG A 402 -25.52 -5.64 -24.67
C ARG A 402 -24.89 -6.90 -24.07
N ILE A 403 -24.75 -6.97 -22.74
CA ILE A 403 -24.20 -8.13 -22.05
C ILE A 403 -25.09 -9.35 -22.34
N CYS A 404 -26.41 -9.22 -22.22
CA CYS A 404 -27.34 -10.33 -22.50
C CYS A 404 -27.29 -10.74 -23.98
N ALA A 405 -27.22 -9.81 -24.90
CA ALA A 405 -27.10 -10.09 -26.34
C ALA A 405 -25.77 -10.82 -26.67
N PHE A 406 -24.67 -10.44 -26.02
CA PHE A 406 -23.37 -11.10 -26.21
C PHE A 406 -23.36 -12.55 -25.76
N TYR A 407 -24.00 -12.85 -24.61
CA TYR A 407 -24.05 -14.19 -24.04
C TYR A 407 -25.29 -15.01 -24.45
N GLY A 408 -26.29 -14.40 -25.06
CA GLY A 408 -27.61 -15.03 -25.30
C GLY A 408 -28.40 -15.21 -24.00
N ALA A 409 -28.19 -14.36 -23.00
CA ALA A 409 -28.73 -14.49 -21.66
C ALA A 409 -30.11 -13.82 -21.50
N GLU A 410 -30.90 -14.29 -20.52
CA GLU A 410 -32.13 -13.67 -20.07
C GLU A 410 -31.86 -12.54 -19.08
N LEU A 411 -32.66 -11.46 -19.14
CA LEU A 411 -32.53 -10.29 -18.29
C LEU A 411 -33.70 -10.17 -17.31
N THR A 412 -33.42 -10.08 -16.03
CA THR A 412 -34.41 -9.69 -15.01
C THR A 412 -34.10 -8.30 -14.47
N LEU A 413 -35.02 -7.36 -14.64
CA LEU A 413 -34.95 -6.04 -14.03
C LEU A 413 -35.60 -6.07 -12.65
N LEU A 414 -34.79 -5.95 -11.60
CA LEU A 414 -35.23 -6.00 -10.20
C LEU A 414 -35.31 -4.59 -9.59
N HIS A 415 -36.46 -4.27 -9.03
CA HIS A 415 -36.62 -3.13 -8.11
C HIS A 415 -36.98 -3.60 -6.72
N VAL A 416 -36.24 -3.15 -5.72
CA VAL A 416 -36.59 -3.33 -4.30
C VAL A 416 -37.10 -2.02 -3.75
N VAL A 417 -38.37 -2.02 -3.32
CA VAL A 417 -39.05 -0.87 -2.74
C VAL A 417 -39.32 -1.12 -1.25
N SER A 418 -39.51 -0.05 -0.46
CA SER A 418 -39.85 -0.21 0.97
C SER A 418 -41.20 -0.93 1.13
N GLU A 419 -41.37 -1.68 2.21
CA GLU A 419 -42.63 -2.33 2.58
C GLU A 419 -43.79 -1.32 2.71
N HIS A 420 -43.48 -0.08 3.10
CA HIS A 420 -44.44 1.01 3.25
C HIS A 420 -44.78 1.74 1.93
N THR A 421 -44.16 1.34 0.80
CA THR A 421 -44.43 1.98 -0.50
C THR A 421 -45.89 1.68 -0.93
N PRO A 422 -46.70 2.72 -1.24
CA PRO A 422 -48.08 2.55 -1.66
C PRO A 422 -48.18 1.73 -2.95
N ASP A 423 -49.29 0.98 -3.12
CA ASP A 423 -49.44 0.11 -4.28
C ASP A 423 -49.51 0.88 -5.60
N HIS A 424 -50.08 2.10 -5.60
CA HIS A 424 -50.11 2.91 -6.78
C HIS A 424 -48.69 3.36 -7.27
N GLU A 425 -47.75 3.62 -6.35
CA GLU A 425 -46.36 3.91 -6.70
C GLU A 425 -45.67 2.66 -7.23
N THR A 426 -45.91 1.50 -6.60
CA THR A 426 -45.40 0.20 -7.06
C THR A 426 -45.87 -0.11 -8.48
N GLN A 427 -47.15 0.14 -8.78
CA GLN A 427 -47.69 -0.01 -10.11
C GLN A 427 -47.12 0.97 -11.11
N ALA A 428 -46.90 2.26 -10.73
CA ALA A 428 -46.26 3.25 -11.57
C ALA A 428 -44.81 2.85 -11.94
N ILE A 429 -44.03 2.35 -10.97
CA ILE A 429 -42.68 1.79 -11.19
C ILE A 429 -42.76 0.64 -12.19
N ARG A 430 -43.68 -0.31 -11.97
CA ARG A 430 -43.86 -1.47 -12.84
C ARG A 430 -44.19 -1.07 -14.27
N LYS A 431 -45.14 -0.13 -14.46
CA LYS A 431 -45.52 0.38 -15.77
C LYS A 431 -44.35 1.06 -16.50
N LYS A 432 -43.57 1.87 -15.78
CA LYS A 432 -42.37 2.53 -16.33
C LYS A 432 -41.34 1.48 -16.74
N SER A 433 -41.07 0.49 -15.89
CA SER A 433 -40.07 -0.56 -16.15
C SER A 433 -40.47 -1.45 -17.31
N LEU A 434 -41.77 -1.84 -17.42
CA LEU A 434 -42.29 -2.57 -18.56
C LEU A 434 -42.15 -1.76 -19.88
N GLY A 435 -42.38 -0.45 -19.83
CA GLY A 435 -42.16 0.43 -20.98
C GLY A 435 -40.67 0.60 -21.34
N LEU A 436 -39.74 0.32 -20.44
CA LEU A 436 -38.31 0.30 -20.74
C LEU A 436 -37.88 -1.03 -21.35
N ILE A 437 -38.29 -2.14 -20.80
CA ILE A 437 -37.90 -3.47 -21.29
C ILE A 437 -38.59 -3.82 -22.63
N SER A 438 -39.79 -3.27 -22.91
CA SER A 438 -40.45 -3.49 -24.21
C SER A 438 -39.66 -2.93 -25.43
N LYS A 439 -38.62 -2.12 -25.19
CA LYS A 439 -37.76 -1.54 -26.22
C LYS A 439 -36.51 -2.37 -26.50
N ILE A 440 -36.20 -3.36 -25.68
CA ILE A 440 -35.04 -4.24 -25.83
C ILE A 440 -35.42 -5.53 -26.54
N LYS A 441 -34.45 -6.11 -27.23
CA LYS A 441 -34.66 -7.32 -28.03
C LYS A 441 -34.49 -8.62 -27.25
N THR A 442 -33.84 -8.56 -26.08
CA THR A 442 -33.52 -9.70 -25.23
C THR A 442 -34.79 -10.15 -24.47
N ASN A 443 -34.89 -11.47 -24.20
CA ASN A 443 -35.90 -11.99 -23.31
C ASN A 443 -35.74 -11.36 -21.91
N SER A 444 -36.75 -10.63 -21.47
CA SER A 444 -36.63 -9.80 -20.27
C SER A 444 -37.91 -9.75 -19.45
N GLU A 445 -37.77 -9.76 -18.13
CA GLU A 445 -38.86 -9.64 -17.18
C GLU A 445 -38.62 -8.55 -16.13
N VAL A 446 -39.68 -8.06 -15.49
CA VAL A 446 -39.63 -7.09 -14.40
C VAL A 446 -40.10 -7.75 -13.11
N GLN A 447 -39.25 -7.71 -12.10
CA GLN A 447 -39.53 -8.13 -10.75
C GLN A 447 -39.49 -6.94 -9.78
N ILE A 448 -40.55 -6.82 -8.95
CA ILE A 448 -40.61 -5.79 -7.90
C ILE A 448 -40.81 -6.50 -6.58
N LEU A 449 -39.92 -6.30 -5.63
CA LEU A 449 -39.98 -6.86 -4.30
C LEU A 449 -40.14 -5.77 -3.25
N LYS A 450 -40.99 -5.99 -2.27
CA LYS A 450 -41.14 -5.10 -1.11
C LYS A 450 -40.25 -5.60 0.02
N SER A 451 -39.32 -4.78 0.48
CA SER A 451 -38.44 -5.12 1.60
C SER A 451 -37.78 -3.88 2.19
N ASN A 452 -37.65 -3.86 3.49
CA ASN A 452 -36.90 -2.82 4.21
C ASN A 452 -35.37 -3.08 4.22
N ASN A 453 -34.92 -4.31 3.89
CA ASN A 453 -33.51 -4.66 3.77
C ASN A 453 -33.15 -4.98 2.32
N SER A 454 -32.93 -3.95 1.51
CA SER A 454 -32.62 -4.14 0.09
C SER A 454 -31.31 -4.90 -0.16
N ILE A 455 -30.36 -4.86 0.78
CA ILE A 455 -29.07 -5.56 0.65
C ILE A 455 -29.30 -7.07 0.71
N GLU A 456 -29.97 -7.52 1.74
CA GLU A 456 -30.27 -8.94 1.95
C GLU A 456 -31.18 -9.49 0.84
N THR A 457 -32.19 -8.74 0.46
CA THR A 457 -33.14 -9.15 -0.61
C THR A 457 -32.42 -9.35 -1.93
N ILE A 458 -31.59 -8.39 -2.36
CA ILE A 458 -30.84 -8.50 -3.63
C ILE A 458 -29.80 -9.63 -3.54
N SER A 459 -29.12 -9.77 -2.40
CA SER A 459 -28.14 -10.83 -2.18
C SER A 459 -28.79 -12.22 -2.28
N ASN A 460 -29.96 -12.41 -1.64
CA ASN A 460 -30.70 -13.69 -1.70
C ASN A 460 -31.19 -13.98 -3.12
N GLN A 461 -31.70 -12.96 -3.85
CA GLN A 461 -32.12 -13.13 -5.23
C GLN A 461 -30.95 -13.47 -6.15
N SER A 462 -29.74 -12.99 -5.87
CA SER A 462 -28.56 -13.24 -6.71
C SER A 462 -28.21 -14.73 -6.84
N ALA A 463 -28.67 -15.59 -5.92
CA ALA A 463 -28.43 -17.03 -5.97
C ALA A 463 -29.10 -17.72 -7.18
N GLY A 464 -30.12 -17.12 -7.79
CA GLY A 464 -30.79 -17.62 -8.98
C GLY A 464 -30.21 -17.14 -10.32
N TYR A 465 -29.12 -16.36 -10.28
CA TYR A 465 -28.53 -15.69 -11.45
C TYR A 465 -27.02 -15.92 -11.53
N ASP A 466 -26.46 -15.69 -12.73
CA ASP A 466 -25.03 -15.85 -12.99
C ASP A 466 -24.29 -14.51 -12.82
N LEU A 467 -24.97 -13.40 -13.17
CA LEU A 467 -24.39 -12.05 -13.09
C LEU A 467 -25.40 -11.06 -12.48
N LEU A 468 -24.98 -10.36 -11.43
CA LEU A 468 -25.68 -9.25 -10.83
C LEU A 468 -25.07 -7.92 -11.31
N ILE A 469 -25.88 -7.07 -11.94
CA ILE A 469 -25.49 -5.72 -12.37
C ILE A 469 -26.07 -4.69 -11.39
N LEU A 470 -25.18 -3.81 -10.88
CA LEU A 470 -25.53 -2.76 -9.91
C LEU A 470 -25.04 -1.40 -10.41
N GLY A 471 -25.87 -0.38 -10.26
CA GLY A 471 -25.44 1.01 -10.43
C GLY A 471 -24.75 1.57 -9.18
N THR A 472 -23.73 2.40 -9.37
CA THR A 472 -23.08 3.15 -8.29
C THR A 472 -23.62 4.58 -8.26
N PRO A 473 -24.13 5.10 -7.12
CA PRO A 473 -24.46 6.51 -7.02
C PRO A 473 -23.18 7.32 -6.93
N GLN A 474 -23.13 8.39 -7.70
CA GLN A 474 -22.09 9.41 -7.55
C GLN A 474 -22.28 10.13 -6.21
N LYS A 475 -21.24 10.14 -5.38
CA LYS A 475 -21.12 11.01 -4.20
C LYS A 475 -19.67 11.45 -4.10
N ASP A 476 -19.45 12.74 -4.29
CA ASP A 476 -18.13 13.41 -4.26
C ASP A 476 -17.63 13.67 -2.82
N ASN A 477 -17.79 12.73 -1.89
CA ASN A 477 -17.33 12.89 -0.53
C ASN A 477 -15.99 12.15 -0.33
N TRP A 478 -14.98 12.86 0.18
CA TRP A 478 -13.67 12.28 0.53
C TRP A 478 -13.79 11.03 1.43
N ILE A 479 -14.80 10.95 2.28
CA ILE A 479 -15.10 9.79 3.11
C ILE A 479 -15.44 8.57 2.25
N SER A 480 -16.18 8.73 1.15
CA SER A 480 -16.50 7.63 0.24
C SER A 480 -15.29 7.19 -0.59
N VAL A 481 -14.34 8.08 -0.84
CA VAL A 481 -13.07 7.77 -1.50
C VAL A 481 -12.22 6.86 -0.62
N LEU A 482 -12.13 7.15 0.69
CA LEU A 482 -11.29 6.40 1.63
C LEU A 482 -11.94 5.11 2.14
N PHE A 483 -13.21 5.15 2.49
CA PHE A 483 -13.90 4.08 3.23
C PHE A 483 -14.95 3.32 2.41
N GLY A 484 -15.18 3.74 1.15
CA GLY A 484 -16.22 3.18 0.30
C GLY A 484 -17.63 3.71 0.64
N THR A 485 -18.61 3.38 -0.20
CA THR A 485 -19.98 3.91 -0.10
C THR A 485 -20.93 3.01 0.72
N GLY A 486 -20.46 2.07 1.52
CA GLY A 486 -21.32 1.09 2.24
C GLY A 486 -22.03 0.08 1.34
N LYS A 487 -21.94 0.23 0.01
CA LYS A 487 -22.54 -0.69 -0.99
C LYS A 487 -21.68 -1.90 -1.29
N ASP A 488 -20.50 -1.97 -0.72
CA ASP A 488 -19.63 -3.15 -0.79
C ASP A 488 -20.30 -4.37 -0.20
N LYS A 489 -21.28 -4.18 0.73
CA LYS A 489 -22.09 -5.24 1.29
C LYS A 489 -22.92 -6.01 0.24
N PHE A 490 -23.40 -5.35 -0.81
CA PHE A 490 -24.06 -6.05 -1.92
C PHE A 490 -23.10 -6.99 -2.63
N THR A 491 -21.90 -6.53 -2.89
CA THR A 491 -20.87 -7.30 -3.58
C THR A 491 -20.31 -8.41 -2.69
N GLU A 492 -20.16 -8.15 -1.39
CA GLU A 492 -19.67 -9.15 -0.42
C GLU A 492 -20.65 -10.30 -0.22
N ASN A 493 -21.94 -10.00 -0.15
CA ASN A 493 -22.99 -10.98 0.20
C ASN A 493 -23.61 -11.67 -1.02
N SER A 494 -23.33 -11.22 -2.26
CA SER A 494 -23.91 -11.81 -3.47
C SER A 494 -23.36 -13.20 -3.75
N ALA A 495 -24.24 -14.12 -4.12
CA ALA A 495 -23.89 -15.50 -4.45
C ALA A 495 -23.29 -15.64 -5.86
N CYS A 496 -23.70 -14.79 -6.81
CA CYS A 496 -23.18 -14.76 -8.18
C CYS A 496 -22.10 -13.70 -8.38
N SER A 497 -21.48 -13.67 -9.57
CA SER A 497 -20.55 -12.62 -9.97
C SER A 497 -21.25 -11.25 -10.06
N VAL A 498 -20.54 -10.17 -9.73
CA VAL A 498 -21.13 -8.84 -9.63
C VAL A 498 -20.41 -7.87 -10.55
N LEU A 499 -21.17 -7.16 -11.37
CA LEU A 499 -20.72 -6.07 -12.20
C LEU A 499 -21.29 -4.75 -11.67
N ARG A 500 -20.42 -3.87 -11.22
CA ARG A 500 -20.78 -2.58 -10.67
C ARG A 500 -20.44 -1.48 -11.65
N LEU A 501 -21.46 -0.77 -12.12
CA LEU A 501 -21.32 0.26 -13.13
C LEU A 501 -21.38 1.67 -12.51
N THR A 502 -20.44 2.51 -12.88
CA THR A 502 -20.40 3.94 -12.58
C THR A 502 -20.41 4.70 -13.89
N MET A 503 -21.52 5.35 -14.20
CA MET A 503 -21.65 6.14 -15.43
C MET A 503 -21.46 7.60 -15.09
N LYS A 504 -20.60 8.26 -15.85
CA LYS A 504 -20.41 9.71 -15.77
C LYS A 504 -21.58 10.43 -16.47
N ASP A 505 -21.76 11.72 -16.16
CA ASP A 505 -22.82 12.56 -16.75
C ASP A 505 -22.42 13.05 -18.14
#